data_58a609d97856aa90908ea59314862bdf
#
_entry.id   58a609d97856aa90908ea59314862bdf
#
_cell.length_a   1.000
_cell.length_b   1.000
_cell.length_c   1.000
_cell.angle_alpha   90.00
_cell.angle_beta   90.00
_cell.angle_gamma   90.00
#
_symmetry.space_group_name_H-M   'P 1'
#
loop_
_entity.id
_entity.type
_entity.pdbx_description
1 polymer ?
#
loop_
_entity_poly.entity_id
_entity_poly.type
_entity_poly.pdbx_seq_one_letter_code
_entity_poly.pdbx_strand_id
1 'polypeptide(L)'
;WSFSVKKIIIIKKINKVSKKNKDLFINALSNNENSNIIICTDNSFLGFDYKSKKNFIKSQFVNDITPFFHVIDISVPFESEMNKWIKVFSSDFDFPISNNIANNLIEIFGNNFSAIYNEISKLSVLADSVEDVNQDWLDSFYDWKKNKQLWELNYAICDKDVDKVMSSGISILNQFGLLYVLNSFFTIFEALFFTKINNGTITDFSRNNLRGKIITKIPSSSEKYTLEEIERGINLLAGLDKKIKTRNIINESEFTNLITQIYRYEWRI
;
A
#
# COMPACT_ATOMS: atom_id res chain seq x y z
N TRP A 1 9.26 38.61 -34.12
CA TRP A 1 8.39 38.95 -32.98
C TRP A 1 8.56 37.86 -31.90
N SER A 2 9.49 38.13 -30.97
CA SER A 2 9.70 37.27 -29.80
C SER A 2 8.71 37.70 -28.72
N PHE A 3 7.56 37.06 -28.65
CA PHE A 3 6.78 37.11 -27.43
C PHE A 3 7.55 36.35 -26.35
N SER A 4 7.98 37.03 -25.31
CA SER A 4 8.58 36.39 -24.12
C SER A 4 7.51 35.62 -23.37
N VAL A 5 7.13 34.46 -23.90
CA VAL A 5 6.22 33.56 -23.23
C VAL A 5 6.97 32.90 -22.08
N LYS A 6 6.57 33.15 -20.86
CA LYS A 6 7.06 32.40 -19.71
C LYS A 6 6.90 30.90 -19.98
N LYS A 7 7.99 30.16 -19.89
CA LYS A 7 7.98 28.69 -20.11
C LYS A 7 7.95 27.97 -18.78
N ILE A 8 7.19 26.89 -18.73
CA ILE A 8 7.25 25.92 -17.63
C ILE A 8 8.12 24.76 -18.10
N ILE A 9 9.21 24.52 -17.40
CA ILE A 9 10.18 23.46 -17.69
C ILE A 9 10.05 22.42 -16.60
N ILE A 10 9.64 21.19 -16.94
CA ILE A 10 9.51 20.09 -15.99
C ILE A 10 10.65 19.10 -16.19
N ILE A 11 11.47 18.93 -15.17
CA ILE A 11 12.61 18.01 -15.16
C ILE A 11 12.29 16.86 -14.21
N LYS A 12 12.08 15.67 -14.76
CA LYS A 12 11.76 14.47 -13.99
C LYS A 12 13.02 13.68 -13.64
N LYS A 13 13.07 13.09 -12.45
CA LYS A 13 14.17 12.22 -11.97
C LYS A 13 15.52 12.97 -11.98
N ILE A 14 15.56 14.12 -11.32
CA ILE A 14 16.74 15.00 -11.29
C ILE A 14 18.01 14.29 -10.76
N ASN A 15 17.86 13.24 -9.93
CA ASN A 15 18.98 12.41 -9.45
C ASN A 15 19.71 11.66 -10.58
N LYS A 16 19.07 11.50 -11.75
CA LYS A 16 19.64 10.81 -12.91
C LYS A 16 20.45 11.73 -13.83
N VAL A 17 20.60 13.01 -13.48
CA VAL A 17 21.49 13.92 -14.22
C VAL A 17 22.91 13.37 -14.18
N SER A 18 23.52 13.19 -15.34
CA SER A 18 24.86 12.63 -15.46
C SER A 18 25.89 13.55 -14.77
N LYS A 19 26.93 12.95 -14.22
CA LYS A 19 27.99 13.70 -13.50
C LYS A 19 28.56 14.87 -14.35
N LYS A 20 28.74 14.66 -15.65
CA LYS A 20 29.22 15.67 -16.60
C LYS A 20 28.25 16.85 -16.74
N ASN A 21 26.99 16.66 -16.58
CA ASN A 21 25.97 17.69 -16.80
C ASN A 21 25.55 18.43 -15.52
N LYS A 22 26.01 17.96 -14.34
CA LYS A 22 25.63 18.59 -13.06
C LYS A 22 26.10 20.04 -12.98
N ASP A 23 27.34 20.29 -13.30
CA ASP A 23 27.94 21.66 -13.27
C ASP A 23 27.29 22.58 -14.33
N LEU A 24 26.99 22.02 -15.51
CA LEU A 24 26.26 22.74 -16.56
C LEU A 24 24.86 23.12 -16.10
N PHE A 25 24.19 22.21 -15.38
CA PHE A 25 22.87 22.47 -14.86
C PHE A 25 22.88 23.55 -13.77
N ILE A 26 23.80 23.48 -12.84
CA ILE A 26 23.97 24.50 -11.78
C ILE A 26 24.28 25.87 -12.40
N ASN A 27 25.18 25.92 -13.37
CA ASN A 27 25.50 27.17 -14.08
C ASN A 27 24.28 27.72 -14.83
N ALA A 28 23.48 26.85 -15.45
CA ALA A 28 22.24 27.26 -16.12
C ALA A 28 21.21 27.83 -15.16
N LEU A 29 21.09 27.27 -13.94
CA LEU A 29 20.23 27.81 -12.89
C LEU A 29 20.71 29.17 -12.38
N SER A 30 22.02 29.31 -12.16
CA SER A 30 22.64 30.57 -11.68
C SER A 30 22.47 31.71 -12.67
N ASN A 31 22.47 31.42 -13.97
CA ASN A 31 22.35 32.38 -15.06
C ASN A 31 20.92 32.53 -15.59
N ASN A 32 19.93 31.98 -14.91
CA ASN A 32 18.56 32.05 -15.36
C ASN A 32 17.93 33.41 -15.04
N GLU A 33 18.27 34.42 -15.86
CA GLU A 33 17.67 35.75 -15.81
C GLU A 33 16.23 35.79 -16.34
N ASN A 34 15.77 34.69 -16.94
CA ASN A 34 14.46 34.60 -17.54
C ASN A 34 13.43 34.16 -16.51
N SER A 35 12.24 34.72 -16.56
CA SER A 35 11.10 34.46 -15.73
C SER A 35 10.45 33.06 -15.99
N ASN A 36 11.25 32.06 -16.38
CA ASN A 36 10.76 30.70 -16.58
C ASN A 36 10.53 29.99 -15.25
N ILE A 37 9.48 29.18 -15.18
CA ILE A 37 9.21 28.32 -14.03
C ILE A 37 9.89 26.96 -14.27
N ILE A 38 10.80 26.57 -13.39
CA ILE A 38 11.47 25.27 -13.45
C ILE A 38 10.95 24.38 -12.31
N ILE A 39 10.37 23.23 -12.65
CA ILE A 39 9.85 22.26 -11.71
C ILE A 39 10.72 21.00 -11.81
N CYS A 40 11.46 20.68 -10.73
CA CYS A 40 12.26 19.47 -10.65
C CYS A 40 11.56 18.44 -9.77
N THR A 41 11.38 17.22 -10.27
CA THR A 41 10.78 16.13 -9.50
C THR A 41 11.72 14.95 -9.34
N ASP A 42 11.73 14.36 -8.15
CA ASP A 42 12.45 13.14 -7.85
C ASP A 42 11.77 12.36 -6.73
N ASN A 43 11.81 11.02 -6.81
CA ASN A 43 11.20 10.15 -5.83
C ASN A 43 12.18 9.68 -4.73
N SER A 44 13.44 10.07 -4.79
CA SER A 44 14.50 9.43 -4.00
C SER A 44 15.49 10.37 -3.32
N PHE A 45 15.37 11.67 -3.47
CA PHE A 45 16.39 12.59 -2.95
C PHE A 45 16.19 12.96 -1.47
N LEU A 46 14.98 12.78 -0.93
CA LEU A 46 14.72 12.96 0.50
C LEU A 46 14.81 11.64 1.24
N GLY A 47 15.37 11.68 2.44
CA GLY A 47 15.35 10.66 3.44
C GLY A 47 14.63 11.13 4.68
N PHE A 48 14.23 10.20 5.55
CA PHE A 48 13.66 10.51 6.84
C PHE A 48 14.55 9.93 7.94
N ASP A 49 14.96 10.79 8.87
CA ASP A 49 15.67 10.36 10.07
C ASP A 49 14.65 10.09 11.18
N TYR A 50 14.45 8.81 11.51
CA TYR A 50 13.52 8.39 12.54
C TYR A 50 13.89 8.84 13.96
N LYS A 51 15.18 9.15 14.22
CA LYS A 51 15.62 9.63 15.54
C LYS A 51 15.27 11.09 15.74
N SER A 52 15.59 11.92 14.76
CA SER A 52 15.31 13.36 14.81
C SER A 52 13.91 13.72 14.31
N LYS A 53 13.19 12.75 13.70
CA LYS A 53 11.87 12.95 13.04
C LYS A 53 11.90 14.06 11.99
N LYS A 54 12.99 14.16 11.25
CA LYS A 54 13.20 15.19 10.22
C LYS A 54 13.58 14.57 8.88
N ASN A 55 13.14 15.23 7.82
CA ASN A 55 13.62 14.94 6.47
C ASN A 55 15.03 15.47 6.28
N PHE A 56 15.83 14.74 5.51
CA PHE A 56 17.18 15.18 5.09
C PHE A 56 17.38 14.90 3.61
N ILE A 57 18.25 15.68 2.98
CA ILE A 57 18.59 15.49 1.56
C ILE A 57 19.71 14.46 1.47
N LYS A 58 19.46 13.36 0.74
CA LYS A 58 20.42 12.25 0.57
C LYS A 58 21.51 12.55 -0.45
N SER A 59 21.24 13.41 -1.42
CA SER A 59 22.11 13.66 -2.57
C SER A 59 22.83 14.98 -2.41
N GLN A 60 24.18 14.96 -2.51
CA GLN A 60 24.99 16.18 -2.51
C GLN A 60 24.59 17.09 -3.67
N PHE A 61 24.36 16.54 -4.86
CA PHE A 61 23.93 17.34 -6.02
C PHE A 61 22.61 18.08 -5.77
N VAL A 62 21.66 17.43 -5.08
CA VAL A 62 20.40 18.10 -4.73
C VAL A 62 20.63 19.19 -3.70
N ASN A 63 21.54 18.98 -2.73
CA ASN A 63 21.97 20.03 -1.81
C ASN A 63 22.54 21.26 -2.55
N ASP A 64 23.35 21.03 -3.57
CA ASP A 64 23.98 22.10 -4.32
C ASP A 64 22.98 22.94 -5.13
N ILE A 65 21.87 22.34 -5.57
CA ILE A 65 20.82 23.04 -6.32
C ILE A 65 19.69 23.59 -5.42
N THR A 66 19.56 23.12 -4.19
CA THR A 66 18.51 23.56 -3.24
C THR A 66 18.42 25.08 -3.08
N PRO A 67 19.53 25.86 -3.06
CA PRO A 67 19.46 27.33 -2.96
C PRO A 67 18.67 28.01 -4.09
N PHE A 68 18.49 27.34 -5.22
CA PHE A 68 17.78 27.88 -6.39
C PHE A 68 16.30 27.49 -6.41
N PHE A 69 15.83 26.63 -5.48
CA PHE A 69 14.49 26.09 -5.49
C PHE A 69 13.78 26.20 -4.14
N HIS A 70 12.46 26.35 -4.19
CA HIS A 70 11.61 25.98 -3.07
C HIS A 70 11.44 24.46 -3.05
N VAL A 71 11.91 23.83 -1.98
CA VAL A 71 11.78 22.37 -1.81
C VAL A 71 10.43 22.05 -1.15
N ILE A 72 9.64 21.26 -1.85
CA ILE A 72 8.35 20.77 -1.35
C ILE A 72 8.48 19.26 -1.16
N ASP A 73 8.27 18.80 0.06
CA ASP A 73 8.19 17.38 0.37
C ASP A 73 6.79 16.86 -0.02
N ILE A 74 6.77 16.01 -1.05
CA ILE A 74 5.56 15.32 -1.52
C ILE A 74 5.61 13.82 -1.19
N SER A 75 6.44 13.42 -0.23
CA SER A 75 6.48 12.04 0.24
C SER A 75 5.13 11.65 0.85
N VAL A 76 4.81 10.36 0.71
CA VAL A 76 3.57 9.83 1.29
C VAL A 76 3.65 9.96 2.81
N PRO A 77 2.65 10.57 3.47
CA PRO A 77 2.63 10.75 4.91
C PRO A 77 2.57 9.40 5.63
N PHE A 78 2.98 9.40 6.89
CA PHE A 78 2.80 8.23 7.74
C PHE A 78 1.31 7.95 7.97
N GLU A 79 0.98 6.68 8.15
CA GLU A 79 -0.41 6.26 8.41
C GLU A 79 -1.05 7.00 9.60
N SER A 80 -0.25 7.30 10.64
CA SER A 80 -0.69 8.09 11.80
C SER A 80 -1.13 9.53 11.46
N GLU A 81 -0.71 10.05 10.32
CA GLU A 81 -1.06 11.40 9.86
C GLU A 81 -2.25 11.41 8.88
N MET A 82 -2.66 10.23 8.42
CA MET A 82 -3.70 10.12 7.39
C MET A 82 -5.04 10.69 7.80
N ASN A 83 -5.40 10.64 9.10
CA ASN A 83 -6.62 11.28 9.60
C ASN A 83 -6.67 12.80 9.34
N LYS A 84 -5.50 13.47 9.36
CA LYS A 84 -5.41 14.91 9.03
C LYS A 84 -5.65 15.13 7.54
N TRP A 85 -5.05 14.28 6.71
CA TRP A 85 -5.21 14.37 5.26
C TRP A 85 -6.62 14.03 4.80
N ILE A 86 -7.28 13.06 5.42
CA ILE A 86 -8.68 12.73 5.15
C ILE A 86 -9.58 13.95 5.40
N LYS A 87 -9.32 14.72 6.45
CA LYS A 87 -10.06 15.98 6.72
C LYS A 87 -9.81 17.02 5.62
N VAL A 88 -8.59 17.14 5.10
CA VAL A 88 -8.28 18.03 3.98
C VAL A 88 -9.04 17.59 2.74
N PHE A 89 -8.96 16.30 2.38
CA PHE A 89 -9.68 15.74 1.23
C PHE A 89 -11.20 15.92 1.34
N SER A 90 -11.73 15.67 2.53
CA SER A 90 -13.14 15.87 2.87
C SER A 90 -13.58 17.32 2.62
N SER A 91 -12.71 18.29 2.96
CA SER A 91 -12.96 19.70 2.72
C SER A 91 -12.92 20.07 1.24
N ASP A 92 -12.08 19.42 0.43
CA ASP A 92 -12.00 19.65 -1.03
C ASP A 92 -13.32 19.31 -1.75
N PHE A 93 -14.11 18.42 -1.15
CA PHE A 93 -15.40 17.96 -1.70
C PHE A 93 -16.62 18.50 -0.93
N ASP A 94 -16.44 19.38 0.06
CA ASP A 94 -17.50 19.83 0.98
C ASP A 94 -18.28 18.66 1.61
N PHE A 95 -17.62 17.53 1.82
CA PHE A 95 -18.21 16.28 2.27
C PHE A 95 -17.54 15.79 3.57
N PRO A 96 -18.05 16.20 4.75
CA PRO A 96 -17.45 15.84 6.02
C PRO A 96 -17.55 14.32 6.29
N ILE A 97 -16.43 13.71 6.63
CA ILE A 97 -16.34 12.26 6.88
C ILE A 97 -16.20 12.01 8.39
N SER A 98 -16.98 11.06 8.90
CA SER A 98 -16.89 10.64 10.30
C SER A 98 -15.55 9.97 10.61
N ASN A 99 -15.11 10.05 11.88
CA ASN A 99 -13.87 9.40 12.30
C ASN A 99 -13.91 7.87 12.10
N ASN A 100 -15.08 7.24 12.17
CA ASN A 100 -15.24 5.82 11.94
C ASN A 100 -14.91 5.45 10.48
N ILE A 101 -15.50 6.18 9.53
CA ILE A 101 -15.23 6.00 8.10
C ILE A 101 -13.77 6.31 7.77
N ALA A 102 -13.21 7.38 8.35
CA ALA A 102 -11.80 7.71 8.18
C ALA A 102 -10.88 6.58 8.65
N ASN A 103 -11.16 5.99 9.80
CA ASN A 103 -10.39 4.84 10.30
C ASN A 103 -10.53 3.62 9.39
N ASN A 104 -11.72 3.32 8.88
CA ASN A 104 -11.93 2.24 7.93
C ASN A 104 -11.14 2.47 6.62
N LEU A 105 -11.13 3.70 6.09
CA LEU A 105 -10.32 4.05 4.92
C LEU A 105 -8.84 3.80 5.16
N ILE A 106 -8.33 4.18 6.34
CA ILE A 106 -6.92 3.95 6.70
C ILE A 106 -6.64 2.45 6.87
N GLU A 107 -7.54 1.70 7.45
CA GLU A 107 -7.38 0.25 7.62
C GLU A 107 -7.32 -0.48 6.28
N ILE A 108 -8.15 -0.09 5.32
CA ILE A 108 -8.24 -0.73 4.01
C ILE A 108 -7.10 -0.29 3.08
N PHE A 109 -6.82 1.01 3.05
CA PHE A 109 -5.90 1.60 2.06
C PHE A 109 -4.54 1.99 2.64
N GLY A 110 -4.38 1.95 3.97
CA GLY A 110 -3.16 2.39 4.66
C GLY A 110 -2.89 3.87 4.40
N ASN A 111 -1.68 4.16 3.97
CA ASN A 111 -1.25 5.50 3.57
C ASN A 111 -1.28 5.71 2.03
N ASN A 112 -2.11 4.96 1.32
CA ASN A 112 -2.30 5.14 -0.12
C ASN A 112 -3.15 6.39 -0.39
N PHE A 113 -2.48 7.52 -0.45
CA PHE A 113 -3.02 8.86 -0.57
C PHE A 113 -4.04 8.98 -1.72
N SER A 114 -3.64 8.53 -2.92
CA SER A 114 -4.49 8.61 -4.11
C SER A 114 -5.73 7.71 -4.02
N ALA A 115 -5.59 6.53 -3.42
CA ALA A 115 -6.73 5.63 -3.25
C ALA A 115 -7.76 6.23 -2.29
N ILE A 116 -7.30 6.77 -1.16
CA ILE A 116 -8.18 7.40 -0.17
C ILE A 116 -8.85 8.64 -0.76
N TYR A 117 -8.11 9.51 -1.46
CA TYR A 117 -8.67 10.69 -2.12
C TYR A 117 -9.76 10.33 -3.12
N ASN A 118 -9.48 9.36 -4.00
CA ASN A 118 -10.45 8.90 -4.98
C ASN A 118 -11.68 8.27 -4.34
N GLU A 119 -11.52 7.58 -3.21
CA GLU A 119 -12.66 6.99 -2.51
C GLU A 119 -13.55 8.06 -1.89
N ILE A 120 -12.96 9.08 -1.26
CA ILE A 120 -13.71 10.23 -0.73
C ILE A 120 -14.45 10.97 -1.84
N SER A 121 -13.78 11.16 -2.99
CA SER A 121 -14.43 11.76 -4.17
C SER A 121 -15.63 10.95 -4.65
N LYS A 122 -15.54 9.61 -4.68
CA LYS A 122 -16.70 8.78 -5.03
C LYS A 122 -17.83 8.90 -4.01
N LEU A 123 -17.48 8.86 -2.72
CA LEU A 123 -18.46 8.99 -1.64
C LEU A 123 -19.24 10.31 -1.75
N SER A 124 -18.54 11.41 -2.02
CA SER A 124 -19.18 12.74 -2.16
C SER A 124 -20.12 12.88 -3.35
N VAL A 125 -19.94 12.03 -4.38
CA VAL A 125 -20.81 12.04 -5.58
C VAL A 125 -22.01 11.10 -5.42
N LEU A 126 -21.83 10.01 -4.68
CA LEU A 126 -22.80 8.91 -4.59
C LEU A 126 -23.75 9.02 -3.39
N ALA A 127 -23.35 9.70 -2.33
CA ALA A 127 -24.17 9.90 -1.15
C ALA A 127 -24.98 11.20 -1.28
N ASP A 128 -26.28 11.13 -1.04
CA ASP A 128 -27.15 12.31 -1.03
C ASP A 128 -26.87 13.19 0.20
N SER A 129 -26.45 12.57 1.31
CA SER A 129 -26.03 13.25 2.53
C SER A 129 -24.91 12.49 3.25
N VAL A 130 -24.21 13.15 4.17
CA VAL A 130 -23.16 12.53 5.00
C VAL A 130 -23.75 11.50 5.95
N GLU A 131 -24.97 11.70 6.41
CA GLU A 131 -25.70 10.80 7.31
C GLU A 131 -26.00 9.46 6.63
N ASP A 132 -26.13 9.43 5.29
CA ASP A 132 -26.37 8.22 4.52
C ASP A 132 -25.15 7.30 4.46
N VAL A 133 -23.94 7.84 4.71
CA VAL A 133 -22.71 7.09 4.68
C VAL A 133 -22.52 6.29 5.97
N ASN A 134 -23.25 5.20 6.08
CA ASN A 134 -23.07 4.21 7.13
C ASN A 134 -22.29 2.98 6.61
N GLN A 135 -21.98 2.04 7.50
CA GLN A 135 -21.20 0.85 7.15
C GLN A 135 -21.94 -0.06 6.16
N ASP A 136 -23.26 -0.22 6.32
CA ASP A 136 -24.06 -1.06 5.45
C ASP A 136 -24.14 -0.50 4.03
N TRP A 137 -24.22 0.83 3.92
CA TRP A 137 -24.19 1.52 2.65
C TRP A 137 -22.83 1.35 1.95
N LEU A 138 -21.72 1.54 2.67
CA LEU A 138 -20.38 1.30 2.14
C LEU A 138 -20.18 -0.14 1.69
N ASP A 139 -20.67 -1.10 2.46
CA ASP A 139 -20.59 -2.54 2.14
C ASP A 139 -21.40 -2.91 0.88
N SER A 140 -22.30 -2.02 0.41
CA SER A 140 -23.00 -2.20 -0.86
C SER A 140 -22.11 -1.93 -2.09
N PHE A 141 -21.04 -1.16 -1.96
CA PHE A 141 -20.13 -0.88 -3.07
C PHE A 141 -19.12 -2.02 -3.29
N TYR A 142 -19.01 -2.46 -4.54
CA TYR A 142 -18.18 -3.59 -4.93
C TYR A 142 -16.71 -3.45 -4.50
N ASP A 143 -16.09 -2.29 -4.78
CA ASP A 143 -14.67 -2.08 -4.47
C ASP A 143 -14.40 -1.97 -2.97
N TRP A 144 -15.29 -1.34 -2.22
CA TRP A 144 -15.22 -1.25 -0.77
C TRP A 144 -15.34 -2.61 -0.12
N LYS A 145 -16.38 -3.35 -0.48
CA LYS A 145 -16.65 -4.71 0.00
C LYS A 145 -15.47 -5.65 -0.28
N LYS A 146 -14.91 -5.58 -1.50
CA LYS A 146 -13.75 -6.37 -1.90
C LYS A 146 -12.53 -6.10 -1.03
N ASN A 147 -12.18 -4.81 -0.85
CA ASN A 147 -11.01 -4.44 -0.06
C ASN A 147 -11.18 -4.82 1.41
N LYS A 148 -12.37 -4.62 2.00
CA LYS A 148 -12.70 -5.02 3.36
C LYS A 148 -12.58 -6.54 3.54
N GLN A 149 -13.13 -7.33 2.63
CA GLN A 149 -13.06 -8.79 2.72
C GLN A 149 -11.62 -9.32 2.60
N LEU A 150 -10.79 -8.75 1.70
CA LEU A 150 -9.38 -9.10 1.59
C LEU A 150 -8.61 -8.76 2.87
N TRP A 151 -8.90 -7.63 3.45
CA TRP A 151 -8.32 -7.22 4.73
C TRP A 151 -8.70 -8.19 5.86
N GLU A 152 -9.99 -8.55 5.99
CA GLU A 152 -10.47 -9.51 6.99
C GLU A 152 -9.81 -10.90 6.82
N LEU A 153 -9.67 -11.38 5.59
CA LEU A 153 -8.94 -12.63 5.30
C LEU A 153 -7.47 -12.53 5.72
N ASN A 154 -6.78 -11.43 5.39
CA ASN A 154 -5.38 -11.24 5.77
C ASN A 154 -5.19 -11.27 7.30
N TYR A 155 -6.10 -10.65 8.04
CA TYR A 155 -6.09 -10.70 9.50
C TYR A 155 -6.37 -12.10 10.04
N ALA A 156 -7.34 -12.82 9.46
CA ALA A 156 -7.64 -14.20 9.84
C ALA A 156 -6.42 -15.12 9.62
N ILE A 157 -5.71 -14.99 8.50
CA ILE A 157 -4.46 -15.71 8.24
C ILE A 157 -3.41 -15.34 9.30
N CYS A 158 -3.20 -14.07 9.58
CA CYS A 158 -2.26 -13.62 10.60
C CYS A 158 -2.60 -14.15 12.01
N ASP A 159 -3.87 -14.25 12.32
CA ASP A 159 -4.35 -14.78 13.62
C ASP A 159 -4.35 -16.29 13.71
N LYS A 160 -4.15 -16.98 12.58
CA LYS A 160 -4.28 -18.44 12.44
C LYS A 160 -5.69 -18.91 12.80
N ASP A 161 -6.69 -18.06 12.52
CA ASP A 161 -8.12 -18.32 12.77
C ASP A 161 -8.70 -19.07 11.56
N VAL A 162 -8.66 -20.41 11.65
CA VAL A 162 -9.01 -21.28 10.52
C VAL A 162 -10.45 -21.13 10.08
N ASP A 163 -11.38 -20.94 11.02
CA ASP A 163 -12.80 -20.78 10.72
C ASP A 163 -13.07 -19.48 9.95
N LYS A 164 -12.44 -18.40 10.36
CA LYS A 164 -12.51 -17.13 9.62
C LYS A 164 -11.78 -17.18 8.30
N VAL A 165 -10.64 -17.84 8.22
CA VAL A 165 -9.92 -18.06 6.96
C VAL A 165 -10.81 -18.80 5.97
N MET A 166 -11.50 -19.85 6.41
CA MET A 166 -12.40 -20.62 5.56
C MET A 166 -13.59 -19.79 5.10
N SER A 167 -14.32 -19.16 6.03
CA SER A 167 -15.51 -18.38 5.71
C SER A 167 -15.24 -17.17 4.84
N SER A 168 -14.23 -16.35 5.21
CA SER A 168 -13.83 -15.17 4.42
C SER A 168 -13.24 -15.57 3.07
N GLY A 169 -12.44 -16.64 3.04
CA GLY A 169 -11.84 -17.16 1.82
C GLY A 169 -12.88 -17.64 0.80
N ILE A 170 -13.90 -18.41 1.23
CA ILE A 170 -15.01 -18.85 0.37
C ILE A 170 -15.81 -17.63 -0.13
N SER A 171 -16.08 -16.66 0.74
CA SER A 171 -16.78 -15.43 0.33
C SER A 171 -16.05 -14.68 -0.78
N ILE A 172 -14.72 -14.50 -0.65
CA ILE A 172 -13.89 -13.84 -1.65
C ILE A 172 -13.80 -14.69 -2.93
N LEU A 173 -13.61 -16.00 -2.79
CA LEU A 173 -13.52 -16.93 -3.91
C LEU A 173 -14.76 -16.85 -4.79
N ASN A 174 -15.95 -16.84 -4.20
CA ASN A 174 -17.22 -16.78 -4.91
C ASN A 174 -17.47 -15.44 -5.61
N GLN A 175 -16.89 -14.35 -5.10
CA GLN A 175 -17.09 -13.00 -5.65
C GLN A 175 -15.97 -12.57 -6.59
N PHE A 176 -14.73 -12.94 -6.31
CA PHE A 176 -13.55 -12.40 -7.00
C PHE A 176 -12.64 -13.47 -7.60
N GLY A 177 -12.93 -14.73 -7.31
CA GLY A 177 -12.19 -15.88 -7.84
C GLY A 177 -10.99 -16.32 -7.00
N LEU A 178 -10.53 -17.53 -7.27
CA LEU A 178 -9.50 -18.22 -6.49
C LEU A 178 -8.16 -17.49 -6.48
N LEU A 179 -7.77 -16.83 -7.57
CA LEU A 179 -6.49 -16.11 -7.65
C LEU A 179 -6.37 -14.97 -6.63
N TYR A 180 -7.47 -14.29 -6.31
CA TYR A 180 -7.46 -13.24 -5.28
C TYR A 180 -7.16 -13.81 -3.89
N VAL A 181 -7.78 -14.93 -3.56
CA VAL A 181 -7.55 -15.62 -2.29
C VAL A 181 -6.11 -16.09 -2.19
N LEU A 182 -5.59 -16.75 -3.25
CA LEU A 182 -4.21 -17.21 -3.29
C LEU A 182 -3.20 -16.09 -3.12
N ASN A 183 -3.44 -14.95 -3.78
CA ASN A 183 -2.54 -13.80 -3.67
C ASN A 183 -2.45 -13.27 -2.23
N SER A 184 -3.57 -13.24 -1.50
CA SER A 184 -3.58 -12.90 -0.08
C SER A 184 -2.71 -13.85 0.75
N PHE A 185 -2.88 -15.15 0.54
CA PHE A 185 -2.06 -16.15 1.24
C PHE A 185 -0.58 -16.00 0.91
N PHE A 186 -0.22 -15.90 -0.36
CA PHE A 186 1.17 -15.69 -0.77
C PHE A 186 1.79 -14.49 -0.09
N THR A 187 1.09 -13.35 -0.13
CA THR A 187 1.58 -12.10 0.46
C THR A 187 1.85 -12.24 1.96
N ILE A 188 0.93 -12.88 2.70
CA ILE A 188 1.08 -13.06 4.14
C ILE A 188 2.15 -14.10 4.46
N PHE A 189 2.14 -15.26 3.78
CA PHE A 189 3.10 -16.34 4.05
C PHE A 189 4.53 -15.93 3.68
N GLU A 190 4.72 -15.18 2.59
CA GLU A 190 6.02 -14.58 2.25
C GLU A 190 6.51 -13.64 3.35
N ALA A 191 5.64 -12.76 3.85
CA ALA A 191 6.00 -11.84 4.92
C ALA A 191 6.31 -12.58 6.24
N LEU A 192 5.53 -13.60 6.59
CA LEU A 192 5.78 -14.46 7.75
C LEU A 192 7.13 -15.19 7.62
N PHE A 193 7.44 -15.73 6.44
CA PHE A 193 8.69 -16.43 6.16
C PHE A 193 9.89 -15.51 6.39
N PHE A 194 9.94 -14.37 5.71
CA PHE A 194 11.06 -13.43 5.87
C PHE A 194 11.18 -12.89 7.29
N THR A 195 10.08 -12.68 7.98
CA THR A 195 10.11 -12.25 9.39
C THR A 195 10.63 -13.37 10.30
N LYS A 196 10.21 -14.62 10.06
CA LYS A 196 10.64 -15.79 10.85
C LYS A 196 12.13 -16.05 10.72
N ILE A 197 12.69 -16.06 9.51
CA ILE A 197 14.14 -16.28 9.28
C ILE A 197 15.00 -15.11 9.78
N ASN A 198 14.40 -13.92 9.96
CA ASN A 198 15.08 -12.75 10.54
C ASN A 198 14.75 -12.54 12.03
N ASN A 199 14.52 -13.62 12.77
CA ASN A 199 14.29 -13.61 14.22
C ASN A 199 13.17 -12.66 14.66
N GLY A 200 12.05 -12.64 13.95
CA GLY A 200 10.89 -11.81 14.24
C GLY A 200 11.01 -10.36 13.80
N THR A 201 12.12 -9.98 13.16
CA THR A 201 12.33 -8.61 12.67
C THR A 201 11.74 -8.46 11.27
N ILE A 202 10.90 -7.43 11.08
CA ILE A 202 10.32 -7.12 9.78
C ILE A 202 11.39 -6.52 8.86
N THR A 203 11.51 -7.05 7.65
CA THR A 203 12.44 -6.59 6.63
C THR A 203 11.70 -5.87 5.50
N ASP A 204 12.45 -5.25 4.58
CA ASP A 204 11.86 -4.66 3.37
C ASP A 204 11.16 -5.73 2.52
N PHE A 205 11.71 -6.96 2.48
CA PHE A 205 11.06 -8.11 1.83
C PHE A 205 9.73 -8.48 2.49
N SER A 206 9.66 -8.48 3.83
CA SER A 206 8.41 -8.71 4.57
C SER A 206 7.33 -7.65 4.27
N ARG A 207 7.71 -6.47 3.80
CA ARG A 207 6.80 -5.35 3.52
C ARG A 207 6.34 -5.25 2.07
N ASN A 208 6.98 -5.95 1.15
CA ASN A 208 6.90 -5.69 -0.30
C ASN A 208 5.47 -5.54 -0.84
N ASN A 209 4.53 -6.36 -0.40
CA ASN A 209 3.15 -6.34 -0.89
C ASN A 209 2.12 -6.04 0.20
N LEU A 210 2.57 -5.74 1.42
CA LEU A 210 1.69 -5.45 2.55
C LEU A 210 1.43 -3.94 2.68
N ARG A 211 0.24 -3.58 3.12
CA ARG A 211 -0.19 -2.20 3.36
C ARG A 211 -0.99 -2.09 4.65
N GLY A 212 -0.96 -0.90 5.25
CA GLY A 212 -1.74 -0.61 6.44
C GLY A 212 -1.26 -1.36 7.69
N LYS A 213 -2.13 -1.47 8.65
CA LYS A 213 -1.85 -2.05 9.99
C LYS A 213 -1.44 -3.52 9.97
N ILE A 214 -1.69 -4.24 8.87
CA ILE A 214 -1.29 -5.65 8.75
C ILE A 214 0.22 -5.82 8.91
N ILE A 215 1.02 -4.84 8.45
CA ILE A 215 2.48 -4.85 8.55
C ILE A 215 2.92 -4.97 10.00
N THR A 216 2.31 -4.20 10.90
CA THR A 216 2.67 -4.21 12.33
C THR A 216 2.26 -5.51 13.03
N LYS A 217 1.35 -6.27 12.43
CA LYS A 217 0.87 -7.55 12.97
C LYS A 217 1.78 -8.73 12.60
N ILE A 218 2.52 -8.65 11.50
CA ILE A 218 3.36 -9.75 11.00
C ILE A 218 4.34 -10.30 12.04
N PRO A 219 5.08 -9.50 12.83
CA PRO A 219 6.01 -10.05 13.83
C PRO A 219 5.32 -10.97 14.83
N SER A 220 4.24 -10.51 15.48
CA SER A 220 3.47 -11.33 16.43
C SER A 220 2.77 -12.51 15.77
N SER A 221 2.36 -12.38 14.52
CA SER A 221 1.77 -13.46 13.74
C SER A 221 2.80 -14.53 13.40
N SER A 222 4.04 -14.16 13.09
CA SER A 222 5.11 -15.11 12.78
C SER A 222 5.42 -16.05 13.95
N GLU A 223 5.13 -15.66 15.20
CA GLU A 223 5.28 -16.51 16.37
C GLU A 223 4.25 -17.65 16.41
N LYS A 224 3.06 -17.44 15.84
CA LYS A 224 1.97 -18.43 15.79
C LYS A 224 2.23 -19.58 14.81
N TYR A 225 3.16 -19.38 13.88
CA TYR A 225 3.51 -20.37 12.86
C TYR A 225 4.90 -20.94 13.10
N THR A 226 5.09 -22.23 12.85
CA THR A 226 6.42 -22.81 12.72
C THR A 226 6.98 -22.51 11.33
N LEU A 227 8.31 -22.56 11.18
CA LEU A 227 8.95 -22.39 9.87
C LEU A 227 8.47 -23.45 8.87
N GLU A 228 8.36 -24.70 9.35
CA GLU A 228 7.88 -25.84 8.55
C GLU A 228 6.44 -25.63 8.05
N GLU A 229 5.55 -25.06 8.87
CA GLU A 229 4.18 -24.72 8.45
C GLU A 229 4.17 -23.68 7.37
N ILE A 230 4.99 -22.63 7.49
CA ILE A 230 5.10 -21.56 6.51
C ILE A 230 5.65 -22.11 5.18
N GLU A 231 6.74 -22.85 5.19
CA GLU A 231 7.34 -23.46 4.00
C GLU A 231 6.38 -24.43 3.30
N ARG A 232 5.70 -25.27 4.07
CA ARG A 232 4.66 -26.16 3.55
C ARG A 232 3.52 -25.37 2.91
N GLY A 233 3.05 -24.31 3.56
CA GLY A 233 2.02 -23.44 3.02
C GLY A 233 2.42 -22.81 1.68
N ILE A 234 3.63 -22.25 1.58
CA ILE A 234 4.16 -21.69 0.33
C ILE A 234 4.22 -22.74 -0.78
N ASN A 235 4.68 -23.95 -0.49
CA ASN A 235 4.77 -25.04 -1.46
C ASN A 235 3.37 -25.48 -1.95
N LEU A 236 2.40 -25.58 -1.05
CA LEU A 236 1.02 -25.92 -1.41
C LEU A 236 0.38 -24.84 -2.28
N LEU A 237 0.59 -23.56 -1.94
CA LEU A 237 0.14 -22.41 -2.72
C LEU A 237 0.74 -22.42 -4.13
N ALA A 238 2.06 -22.63 -4.25
CA ALA A 238 2.74 -22.72 -5.55
C ALA A 238 2.22 -23.90 -6.39
N GLY A 239 1.96 -25.05 -5.75
CA GLY A 239 1.36 -26.21 -6.41
C GLY A 239 -0.03 -25.92 -6.95
N LEU A 240 -0.87 -25.23 -6.18
CA LEU A 240 -2.22 -24.85 -6.59
C LEU A 240 -2.20 -23.78 -7.68
N ASP A 241 -1.33 -22.77 -7.61
CA ASP A 241 -1.16 -21.76 -8.67
C ASP A 241 -0.81 -22.43 -10.02
N LYS A 242 0.14 -23.39 -10.00
CA LYS A 242 0.48 -24.17 -11.19
C LYS A 242 -0.73 -24.97 -11.71
N LYS A 243 -1.51 -25.58 -10.80
CA LYS A 243 -2.68 -26.37 -11.17
C LYS A 243 -3.78 -25.53 -11.82
N ILE A 244 -4.05 -24.33 -11.32
CA ILE A 244 -5.00 -23.39 -11.90
C ILE A 244 -4.61 -23.01 -13.33
N LYS A 245 -3.32 -22.78 -13.59
CA LYS A 245 -2.81 -22.36 -14.90
C LYS A 245 -2.78 -23.48 -15.93
N THR A 246 -2.86 -24.75 -15.51
CA THR A 246 -2.67 -25.90 -16.40
C THR A 246 -3.89 -26.81 -16.54
N ARG A 247 -4.90 -26.68 -15.69
CA ARG A 247 -6.05 -27.58 -15.64
C ARG A 247 -7.33 -26.85 -15.31
N ASN A 248 -8.47 -27.39 -15.73
CA ASN A 248 -9.77 -27.01 -15.18
C ASN A 248 -9.92 -27.59 -13.77
N ILE A 249 -10.27 -26.77 -12.82
CA ILE A 249 -10.41 -27.16 -11.42
C ILE A 249 -11.72 -26.64 -10.84
N ILE A 250 -12.18 -27.30 -9.78
CA ILE A 250 -13.31 -26.84 -8.96
C ILE A 250 -12.73 -25.94 -7.86
N ASN A 251 -12.84 -24.64 -8.03
CA ASN A 251 -12.18 -23.64 -7.19
C ASN A 251 -12.44 -23.83 -5.69
N GLU A 252 -13.67 -24.07 -5.28
CA GLU A 252 -14.05 -24.22 -3.88
C GLU A 252 -13.47 -25.50 -3.25
N SER A 253 -13.52 -26.61 -3.98
CA SER A 253 -12.93 -27.88 -3.52
C SER A 253 -11.41 -27.76 -3.35
N GLU A 254 -10.74 -27.11 -4.29
CA GLU A 254 -9.28 -26.91 -4.23
C GLU A 254 -8.90 -25.95 -3.09
N PHE A 255 -9.68 -24.91 -2.88
CA PHE A 255 -9.47 -24.00 -1.76
C PHE A 255 -9.66 -24.70 -0.42
N THR A 256 -10.76 -25.44 -0.23
CA THR A 256 -11.02 -26.19 0.99
C THR A 256 -9.90 -27.20 1.28
N ASN A 257 -9.46 -27.93 0.24
CA ASN A 257 -8.34 -28.87 0.37
C ASN A 257 -7.03 -28.15 0.74
N LEU A 258 -6.74 -26.99 0.15
CA LEU A 258 -5.57 -26.16 0.48
C LEU A 258 -5.58 -25.77 1.96
N ILE A 259 -6.69 -25.22 2.45
CA ILE A 259 -6.82 -24.79 3.86
C ILE A 259 -6.65 -25.96 4.80
N THR A 260 -7.32 -27.09 4.51
CA THR A 260 -7.19 -28.31 5.30
C THR A 260 -5.74 -28.81 5.37
N GLN A 261 -4.98 -28.71 4.29
CA GLN A 261 -3.57 -29.13 4.26
C GLN A 261 -2.63 -28.15 4.96
N ILE A 262 -2.88 -26.82 4.84
CA ILE A 262 -2.09 -25.81 5.54
C ILE A 262 -2.26 -25.95 7.06
N TYR A 263 -3.51 -26.06 7.53
CA TYR A 263 -3.86 -26.02 8.95
C TYR A 263 -4.17 -27.40 9.54
N ARG A 264 -3.77 -28.51 8.92
CA ARG A 264 -4.16 -29.88 9.28
C ARG A 264 -3.93 -30.28 10.75
N TYR A 265 -3.05 -29.59 11.45
CA TYR A 265 -2.79 -29.87 12.88
C TYR A 265 -3.77 -29.15 13.82
N GLU A 266 -4.46 -28.12 13.36
CA GLU A 266 -5.43 -27.35 14.14
C GLU A 266 -6.78 -28.09 14.29
N TRP A 267 -7.07 -29.09 13.41
CA TRP A 267 -8.30 -29.87 13.42
C TRP A 267 -8.24 -31.12 14.31
N ARG A 268 -7.12 -31.32 15.02
CA ARG A 268 -7.01 -32.42 15.99
C ARG A 268 -7.41 -31.93 17.37
N ILE A 269 -8.73 -31.79 17.59
CA ILE A 269 -9.37 -31.68 18.91
C ILE A 269 -9.98 -33.02 19.27
#